data_801014eb53ca2789d89071763353bb7a
#
_entry.id   801014eb53ca2789d89071763353bb7a
#
_cell.length_a   1.000
_cell.length_b   1.000
_cell.length_c   1.000
_cell.angle_alpha   90.00
_cell.angle_beta   90.00
_cell.angle_gamma   90.00
#
_symmetry.space_group_name_H-M   'P 1'
#
loop_
_entity.id
_entity.type
_entity.pdbx_description
1 polymer ?
#
loop_
_entity_poly.entity_id
_entity_poly.type
_entity_poly.pdbx_seq_one_letter_code
_entity_poly.pdbx_strand_id
1 'polypeptide(L)'
;MNKPDYARENTVAAEKQLRGGPYFPGRVDACPRILFVGNSITLHGRKPEIGWNVEWGMAASAKENDYVHRTMAGVQKAYPNADFAIVQQATWERNFWTGDAPLLPTAEARDWKPHVVIIRLGENTPAELLKNGDYAEALVSLARFYGGDTAEYLVTDEFWPNEAKDDALRRAAETLNAAFVRISDLGEMTEMKAYGLFEHSGVAAHPGDRGMQTIADRILEKLPAVIDRALAK
;
A
#
# COMPACT_ATOMS: atom_id res chain seq x y z
N MET A 1 -25.30 -7.09 -17.55
CA MET A 1 -25.12 -6.07 -16.51
C MET A 1 -24.49 -4.87 -17.18
N ASN A 2 -25.09 -3.68 -17.06
CA ASN A 2 -24.45 -2.46 -17.55
C ASN A 2 -23.16 -2.25 -16.74
N LYS A 3 -22.02 -2.11 -17.42
CA LYS A 3 -20.77 -1.72 -16.76
C LYS A 3 -21.01 -0.37 -16.07
N PRO A 4 -20.61 -0.18 -14.81
CA PRO A 4 -20.71 1.13 -14.16
C PRO A 4 -19.98 2.18 -15.01
N ASP A 5 -20.61 3.31 -15.23
CA ASP A 5 -19.99 4.44 -15.96
C ASP A 5 -19.10 5.24 -14.99
N TYR A 6 -17.93 4.71 -14.71
CA TYR A 6 -16.95 5.33 -13.81
C TYR A 6 -16.46 6.72 -14.28
N ALA A 7 -16.69 7.09 -15.55
CA ALA A 7 -16.30 8.40 -16.07
C ALA A 7 -17.13 9.54 -15.44
N ARG A 8 -18.34 9.25 -14.94
CA ARG A 8 -19.22 10.23 -14.32
C ARG A 8 -18.95 10.49 -12.84
N GLU A 9 -18.26 9.60 -12.18
CA GLU A 9 -17.96 9.69 -10.74
C GLU A 9 -16.66 10.45 -10.45
N ASN A 10 -15.85 10.71 -11.47
CA ASN A 10 -14.58 11.38 -11.28
C ASN A 10 -14.75 12.92 -11.34
N THR A 11 -14.80 13.52 -10.16
CA THR A 11 -14.88 14.98 -9.98
C THR A 11 -13.51 15.65 -9.95
N VAL A 12 -12.42 14.88 -10.04
CA VAL A 12 -11.05 15.39 -10.03
C VAL A 12 -10.62 15.73 -11.46
N ALA A 13 -10.12 16.94 -11.68
CA ALA A 13 -9.59 17.35 -12.97
C ALA A 13 -8.47 16.40 -13.46
N ALA A 14 -8.40 16.16 -14.78
CA ALA A 14 -7.51 15.16 -15.36
C ALA A 14 -6.02 15.36 -15.00
N GLU A 15 -5.60 16.60 -14.85
CA GLU A 15 -4.25 16.97 -14.43
C GLU A 15 -3.94 16.68 -12.95
N LYS A 16 -4.98 16.54 -12.14
CA LYS A 16 -4.89 16.18 -10.72
C LYS A 16 -5.13 14.69 -10.46
N GLN A 17 -5.45 13.94 -11.51
CA GLN A 17 -5.62 12.51 -11.37
C GLN A 17 -4.26 11.82 -11.27
N LEU A 18 -4.16 10.83 -10.38
CA LEU A 18 -2.95 10.03 -10.24
C LEU A 18 -2.68 9.24 -11.53
N ARG A 19 -1.73 9.70 -12.32
CA ARG A 19 -1.22 8.98 -13.48
C ARG A 19 -0.10 8.04 -13.05
N GLY A 20 -0.41 6.78 -12.84
CA GLY A 20 0.59 5.83 -12.38
C GLY A 20 1.13 6.15 -10.99
N GLY A 21 0.33 6.81 -10.26
CA GLY A 21 0.21 7.03 -8.88
C GLY A 21 1.43 7.31 -8.04
N PRO A 22 2.10 8.41 -8.17
CA PRO A 22 3.18 8.63 -7.25
C PRO A 22 2.67 8.95 -5.83
N TYR A 23 1.70 9.85 -5.65
CA TYR A 23 1.40 10.35 -4.33
C TYR A 23 -0.04 10.88 -4.19
N PHE A 24 -0.75 10.44 -3.18
CA PHE A 24 -2.04 10.97 -2.73
C PHE A 24 -1.81 11.66 -1.39
N PRO A 25 -1.92 13.00 -1.29
CA PRO A 25 -1.60 13.75 -0.08
C PRO A 25 -2.67 13.62 0.99
N GLY A 26 -2.25 13.55 2.25
CA GLY A 26 -3.09 13.71 3.42
C GLY A 26 -3.11 15.15 3.94
N ARG A 27 -4.01 15.44 4.88
CA ARG A 27 -4.09 16.75 5.55
C ARG A 27 -2.87 16.98 6.45
N VAL A 28 -2.32 18.19 6.40
CA VAL A 28 -1.11 18.54 7.18
C VAL A 28 -1.37 18.69 8.68
N ASP A 29 -2.61 19.02 9.06
CA ASP A 29 -3.07 19.19 10.44
C ASP A 29 -3.61 17.91 11.09
N ALA A 30 -3.56 16.79 10.37
CA ALA A 30 -4.05 15.51 10.85
C ALA A 30 -3.16 14.92 11.97
N CYS A 31 -3.81 14.20 12.89
CA CYS A 31 -3.11 13.44 13.93
C CYS A 31 -3.97 12.21 14.32
N PRO A 32 -3.43 10.99 14.21
CA PRO A 32 -2.16 10.64 13.56
C PRO A 32 -2.17 10.84 12.04
N ARG A 33 -0.99 10.98 11.46
CA ARG A 33 -0.73 10.94 10.02
C ARG A 33 -0.19 9.57 9.66
N ILE A 34 -0.88 8.85 8.77
CA ILE A 34 -0.54 7.47 8.38
C ILE A 34 -0.19 7.44 6.89
N LEU A 35 1.03 7.05 6.57
CA LEU A 35 1.49 6.89 5.19
C LEU A 35 1.38 5.43 4.77
N PHE A 36 0.63 5.16 3.70
CA PHE A 36 0.61 3.86 3.03
C PHE A 36 1.58 3.88 1.86
N VAL A 37 2.59 3.03 1.92
CA VAL A 37 3.56 2.81 0.85
C VAL A 37 3.29 1.44 0.24
N GLY A 38 2.87 1.41 -1.02
CA GLY A 38 2.47 0.16 -1.65
C GLY A 38 2.53 0.19 -3.17
N ASN A 39 1.87 -0.77 -3.78
CA ASN A 39 1.81 -0.95 -5.23
C ASN A 39 0.36 -0.97 -5.74
N SER A 40 0.03 -1.73 -6.78
CA SER A 40 -1.30 -1.79 -7.39
C SER A 40 -2.43 -2.13 -6.41
N ILE A 41 -2.17 -2.97 -5.40
CA ILE A 41 -3.18 -3.34 -4.39
C ILE A 41 -3.50 -2.15 -3.47
N THR A 42 -2.54 -1.23 -3.28
CA THR A 42 -2.69 -0.03 -2.45
C THR A 42 -3.32 1.11 -3.23
N LEU A 43 -2.82 1.35 -4.44
CA LEU A 43 -3.31 2.38 -5.35
C LEU A 43 -2.89 2.03 -6.77
N HIS A 44 -3.82 2.02 -7.70
CA HIS A 44 -3.53 1.91 -9.12
C HIS A 44 -4.27 2.99 -9.91
N GLY A 45 -3.54 3.74 -10.72
CA GLY A 45 -4.11 4.72 -11.64
C GLY A 45 -4.93 4.07 -12.74
N ARG A 46 -5.67 4.87 -13.47
CA ARG A 46 -6.49 4.40 -14.60
C ARG A 46 -5.63 3.71 -15.65
N LYS A 47 -6.13 2.57 -16.11
CA LYS A 47 -5.54 1.77 -17.17
C LYS A 47 -6.65 1.10 -18.01
N PRO A 48 -7.32 1.86 -18.88
CA PRO A 48 -8.48 1.39 -19.63
C PRO A 48 -8.21 0.14 -20.49
N GLU A 49 -6.98 -0.03 -20.98
CA GLU A 49 -6.57 -1.18 -21.79
C GLU A 49 -6.63 -2.53 -21.05
N ILE A 50 -6.66 -2.51 -19.70
CA ILE A 50 -6.90 -3.70 -18.88
C ILE A 50 -8.27 -3.68 -18.19
N GLY A 51 -9.15 -2.75 -18.60
CA GLY A 51 -10.49 -2.60 -18.02
C GLY A 51 -10.51 -1.92 -16.65
N TRP A 52 -9.39 -1.30 -16.20
CA TRP A 52 -9.29 -0.59 -14.94
C TRP A 52 -9.45 0.91 -15.16
N ASN A 53 -10.61 1.48 -14.78
CA ASN A 53 -10.98 2.86 -15.11
C ASN A 53 -11.08 3.79 -13.89
N VAL A 54 -10.51 3.38 -12.75
CA VAL A 54 -10.62 4.07 -11.45
C VAL A 54 -9.25 4.20 -10.77
N GLU A 55 -9.18 4.90 -9.66
CA GLU A 55 -7.93 5.28 -8.98
C GLU A 55 -8.00 4.95 -7.49
N TRP A 56 -7.97 3.64 -7.19
CA TRP A 56 -7.89 3.08 -5.84
C TRP A 56 -7.20 1.72 -5.86
N GLY A 57 -7.23 0.97 -4.79
CA GLY A 57 -6.65 -0.38 -4.73
C GLY A 57 -7.23 -1.30 -5.80
N MET A 58 -6.36 -1.83 -6.68
CA MET A 58 -6.78 -2.62 -7.85
C MET A 58 -7.65 -3.79 -7.44
N ALA A 59 -8.76 -3.96 -8.16
CA ALA A 59 -9.80 -4.97 -8.04
C ALA A 59 -10.79 -4.79 -6.87
N ALA A 60 -10.63 -3.78 -6.02
CA ALA A 60 -11.73 -3.38 -5.13
C ALA A 60 -12.90 -2.83 -5.96
N SER A 61 -14.14 -3.16 -5.60
CA SER A 61 -15.35 -2.76 -6.33
C SER A 61 -15.67 -1.27 -6.21
N ALA A 62 -15.18 -0.62 -5.15
CA ALA A 62 -15.31 0.80 -4.88
C ALA A 62 -14.12 1.28 -4.05
N LYS A 63 -13.90 2.60 -4.02
CA LYS A 63 -12.81 3.22 -3.27
C LYS A 63 -12.85 2.86 -1.79
N GLU A 64 -14.03 2.95 -1.17
CA GLU A 64 -14.28 2.59 0.22
C GLU A 64 -14.09 1.10 0.53
N ASN A 65 -13.99 0.27 -0.51
CA ASN A 65 -13.82 -1.17 -0.39
C ASN A 65 -12.36 -1.62 -0.50
N ASP A 66 -11.42 -0.74 -0.87
CA ASP A 66 -10.01 -1.09 -0.80
C ASP A 66 -9.50 -1.13 0.64
N TYR A 67 -8.36 -1.82 0.85
CA TYR A 67 -7.86 -2.03 2.20
C TYR A 67 -7.39 -0.73 2.89
N VAL A 68 -6.93 0.27 2.13
CA VAL A 68 -6.46 1.55 2.68
C VAL A 68 -7.63 2.29 3.32
N HIS A 69 -8.73 2.48 2.55
CA HIS A 69 -9.91 3.21 3.03
C HIS A 69 -10.62 2.46 4.15
N ARG A 70 -10.69 1.10 4.09
CA ARG A 70 -11.21 0.28 5.18
C ARG A 70 -10.38 0.39 6.45
N THR A 71 -9.05 0.35 6.33
CA THR A 71 -8.15 0.56 7.47
C THR A 71 -8.38 1.93 8.08
N MET A 72 -8.45 2.98 7.27
CA MET A 72 -8.66 4.33 7.77
C MET A 72 -10.04 4.55 8.40
N ALA A 73 -11.08 3.95 7.83
CA ALA A 73 -12.41 3.95 8.46
C ALA A 73 -12.40 3.29 9.85
N GLY A 74 -11.57 2.25 10.04
CA GLY A 74 -11.33 1.63 11.34
C GLY A 74 -10.58 2.54 12.30
N VAL A 75 -9.48 3.14 11.85
CA VAL A 75 -8.64 4.07 12.63
C VAL A 75 -9.44 5.29 13.09
N GLN A 76 -10.20 5.90 12.19
CA GLN A 76 -10.94 7.15 12.48
C GLN A 76 -12.04 6.99 13.53
N LYS A 77 -12.47 5.77 13.85
CA LYS A 77 -13.36 5.51 14.98
C LYS A 77 -12.72 5.85 16.34
N ALA A 78 -11.43 5.56 16.48
CA ALA A 78 -10.68 5.84 17.71
C ALA A 78 -9.92 7.17 17.62
N TYR A 79 -9.50 7.58 16.44
CA TYR A 79 -8.71 8.77 16.14
C TYR A 79 -9.42 9.64 15.09
N PRO A 80 -10.46 10.42 15.43
CA PRO A 80 -11.29 11.15 14.45
C PRO A 80 -10.51 12.15 13.58
N ASN A 81 -9.39 12.67 14.08
CA ASN A 81 -8.51 13.58 13.34
C ASN A 81 -7.44 12.87 12.52
N ALA A 82 -7.41 11.54 12.52
CA ALA A 82 -6.49 10.80 11.67
C ALA A 82 -6.73 11.07 10.20
N ASP A 83 -5.63 11.14 9.44
CA ASP A 83 -5.70 11.16 7.99
C ASP A 83 -4.52 10.37 7.41
N PHE A 84 -4.58 10.13 6.10
CA PHE A 84 -3.61 9.28 5.42
C PHE A 84 -3.13 9.90 4.12
N ALA A 85 -1.93 9.49 3.74
CA ALA A 85 -1.37 9.69 2.42
C ALA A 85 -1.03 8.34 1.81
N ILE A 86 -0.97 8.27 0.48
CA ILE A 86 -0.61 7.05 -0.25
C ILE A 86 0.56 7.36 -1.18
N VAL A 87 1.54 6.47 -1.19
CA VAL A 87 2.64 6.44 -2.15
C VAL A 87 2.63 5.12 -2.90
N GLN A 88 2.58 5.19 -4.22
CA GLN A 88 2.67 4.02 -5.08
C GLN A 88 4.12 3.83 -5.52
N GLN A 89 4.72 2.69 -5.19
CA GLN A 89 6.15 2.41 -5.36
C GLN A 89 6.46 1.15 -6.20
N ALA A 90 5.60 0.77 -7.14
CA ALA A 90 5.91 -0.31 -8.08
C ALA A 90 7.17 -0.05 -8.93
N THR A 91 7.55 1.22 -9.13
CA THR A 91 8.80 1.59 -9.79
C THR A 91 10.00 1.27 -8.92
N TRP A 92 9.90 1.56 -7.61
CA TRP A 92 10.94 1.20 -6.66
C TRP A 92 11.11 -0.32 -6.57
N GLU A 93 10.04 -1.10 -6.49
CA GLU A 93 10.10 -2.56 -6.45
C GLU A 93 10.94 -3.15 -7.59
N ARG A 94 10.86 -2.55 -8.79
CA ARG A 94 11.61 -3.00 -9.97
C ARG A 94 13.04 -2.47 -10.04
N ASN A 95 13.41 -1.56 -9.12
CA ASN A 95 14.69 -0.84 -9.13
C ASN A 95 15.25 -0.65 -7.71
N PHE A 96 14.88 -1.48 -6.74
CA PHE A 96 15.17 -1.30 -5.32
C PHE A 96 16.67 -1.13 -4.99
N TRP A 97 17.55 -1.65 -5.84
CA TRP A 97 19.01 -1.59 -5.68
C TRP A 97 19.62 -0.25 -6.14
N THR A 98 18.84 0.68 -6.67
CA THR A 98 19.32 1.96 -7.20
C THR A 98 19.31 3.09 -6.17
N GLY A 99 19.12 2.77 -4.90
CA GLY A 99 19.02 3.75 -3.81
C GLY A 99 17.72 4.56 -3.87
N ASP A 100 17.79 5.83 -3.49
CA ASP A 100 16.62 6.70 -3.31
C ASP A 100 16.05 7.27 -4.60
N ALA A 101 16.72 7.11 -5.75
CA ALA A 101 16.29 7.72 -7.00
C ALA A 101 14.81 7.45 -7.37
N PRO A 102 14.28 6.23 -7.22
CA PRO A 102 12.87 5.96 -7.46
C PRO A 102 11.91 6.62 -6.45
N LEU A 103 12.40 7.05 -5.28
CA LEU A 103 11.60 7.64 -4.21
C LEU A 103 11.44 9.16 -4.36
N LEU A 104 12.39 9.82 -5.04
CA LEU A 104 12.42 11.29 -5.17
C LEU A 104 11.12 11.90 -5.72
N PRO A 105 10.41 11.28 -6.70
CA PRO A 105 9.14 11.82 -7.19
C PRO A 105 8.05 11.93 -6.13
N THR A 106 8.23 11.27 -4.99
CA THR A 106 7.26 11.21 -3.88
C THR A 106 7.83 11.74 -2.57
N ALA A 107 8.91 12.52 -2.63
CA ALA A 107 9.58 13.09 -1.45
C ALA A 107 8.64 13.97 -0.58
N GLU A 108 7.59 14.55 -1.16
CA GLU A 108 6.57 15.30 -0.43
C GLU A 108 5.90 14.47 0.67
N ALA A 109 5.80 13.15 0.49
CA ALA A 109 5.25 12.25 1.51
C ALA A 109 6.13 12.19 2.77
N ARG A 110 7.45 12.32 2.63
CA ARG A 110 8.40 12.47 3.74
C ARG A 110 8.19 13.81 4.45
N ASP A 111 8.05 14.89 3.65
CA ASP A 111 7.93 16.25 4.16
C ASP A 111 6.58 16.47 4.88
N TRP A 112 5.59 15.62 4.60
CA TRP A 112 4.33 15.52 5.36
C TRP A 112 4.53 14.98 6.78
N LYS A 113 5.68 14.37 7.09
CA LYS A 113 6.08 13.86 8.43
C LYS A 113 5.07 12.87 8.98
N PRO A 114 4.91 11.68 8.37
CA PRO A 114 3.99 10.67 8.88
C PRO A 114 4.40 10.22 10.29
N HIS A 115 3.41 9.96 11.16
CA HIS A 115 3.63 9.32 12.46
C HIS A 115 3.78 7.82 12.32
N VAL A 116 3.08 7.22 11.34
CA VAL A 116 3.14 5.80 11.04
C VAL A 116 3.35 5.60 9.55
N VAL A 117 4.24 4.68 9.18
CA VAL A 117 4.43 4.22 7.79
C VAL A 117 4.06 2.76 7.68
N ILE A 118 3.06 2.45 6.85
CA ILE A 118 2.63 1.09 6.53
C ILE A 118 3.21 0.72 5.18
N ILE A 119 4.00 -0.35 5.13
CA ILE A 119 4.69 -0.81 3.93
C ILE A 119 4.07 -2.13 3.48
N ARG A 120 3.54 -2.14 2.26
CA ARG A 120 2.96 -3.30 1.59
C ARG A 120 3.49 -3.38 0.16
N LEU A 121 4.65 -3.98 0.00
CA LEU A 121 5.42 -4.09 -1.23
C LEU A 121 5.96 -5.52 -1.40
N GLY A 122 6.44 -5.85 -2.60
CA GLY A 122 7.11 -7.10 -2.93
C GLY A 122 6.66 -7.66 -4.29
N GLU A 123 5.38 -7.56 -4.61
CA GLU A 123 4.75 -8.23 -5.74
C GLU A 123 5.33 -7.87 -7.12
N ASN A 124 5.86 -6.65 -7.28
CA ASN A 124 6.48 -6.21 -8.54
C ASN A 124 8.00 -6.41 -8.57
N THR A 125 8.57 -7.09 -7.59
CA THR A 125 9.99 -7.51 -7.59
C THR A 125 10.09 -8.94 -8.09
N PRO A 126 10.41 -9.18 -9.38
CA PRO A 126 10.70 -10.52 -9.86
C PRO A 126 11.85 -11.16 -9.07
N ALA A 127 11.75 -12.46 -8.77
CA ALA A 127 12.75 -13.15 -7.93
C ALA A 127 14.18 -13.05 -8.48
N GLU A 128 14.33 -12.99 -9.81
CA GLU A 128 15.62 -12.83 -10.49
C GLU A 128 16.29 -11.48 -10.20
N LEU A 129 15.55 -10.46 -9.76
CA LEU A 129 16.11 -9.16 -9.40
C LEU A 129 16.72 -9.14 -7.99
N LEU A 130 16.41 -10.11 -7.13
CA LEU A 130 16.98 -10.19 -5.77
C LEU A 130 18.50 -10.32 -5.76
N LYS A 131 19.10 -10.81 -6.85
CA LYS A 131 20.57 -10.85 -7.02
C LYS A 131 21.23 -9.46 -7.13
N ASN A 132 20.45 -8.41 -7.35
CA ASN A 132 20.99 -7.05 -7.57
C ASN A 132 21.27 -6.30 -6.25
N GLY A 133 20.79 -6.82 -5.11
CA GLY A 133 21.02 -6.20 -3.81
C GLY A 133 20.25 -6.89 -2.68
N ASP A 134 20.52 -6.51 -1.43
CA ASP A 134 19.74 -6.98 -0.28
C ASP A 134 18.40 -6.25 -0.24
N TYR A 135 17.33 -7.00 -0.51
CA TYR A 135 15.98 -6.45 -0.55
C TYR A 135 15.51 -5.95 0.84
N ALA A 136 15.95 -6.61 1.92
CA ALA A 136 15.62 -6.18 3.28
C ALA A 136 16.27 -4.84 3.63
N GLU A 137 17.57 -4.67 3.32
CA GLU A 137 18.26 -3.39 3.52
C GLU A 137 17.63 -2.27 2.68
N ALA A 138 17.30 -2.55 1.42
CA ALA A 138 16.64 -1.58 0.56
C ALA A 138 15.27 -1.16 1.10
N LEU A 139 14.50 -2.10 1.66
CA LEU A 139 13.21 -1.81 2.28
C LEU A 139 13.36 -0.97 3.56
N VAL A 140 14.37 -1.25 4.38
CA VAL A 140 14.71 -0.41 5.55
C VAL A 140 15.06 1.00 5.12
N SER A 141 15.83 1.15 4.04
CA SER A 141 16.19 2.47 3.47
C SER A 141 14.96 3.22 2.98
N LEU A 142 14.06 2.55 2.24
CA LEU A 142 12.79 3.12 1.80
C LEU A 142 11.93 3.56 3.00
N ALA A 143 11.82 2.72 4.02
CA ALA A 143 11.05 3.04 5.22
C ALA A 143 11.57 4.32 5.89
N ARG A 144 12.89 4.39 6.10
CA ARG A 144 13.56 5.55 6.70
C ARG A 144 13.52 6.79 5.82
N PHE A 145 13.52 6.63 4.49
CA PHE A 145 13.33 7.75 3.58
C PHE A 145 12.01 8.49 3.88
N TYR A 146 10.93 7.77 4.16
CA TYR A 146 9.62 8.39 4.44
C TYR A 146 9.40 8.75 5.90
N GLY A 147 9.77 7.89 6.83
CA GLY A 147 9.43 8.02 8.26
C GLY A 147 10.58 8.53 9.14
N GLY A 148 11.83 8.45 8.66
CA GLY A 148 13.00 8.77 9.46
C GLY A 148 13.09 7.91 10.72
N ASP A 149 13.65 8.50 11.78
CA ASP A 149 13.77 7.85 13.10
C ASP A 149 12.56 8.14 14.00
N THR A 150 11.64 8.99 13.58
CA THR A 150 10.50 9.45 14.40
C THR A 150 9.23 8.67 14.16
N ALA A 151 9.02 8.14 12.95
CA ALA A 151 7.84 7.34 12.65
C ALA A 151 7.91 5.95 13.29
N GLU A 152 6.75 5.36 13.54
CA GLU A 152 6.59 3.94 13.78
C GLU A 152 6.29 3.22 12.45
N TYR A 153 6.59 1.93 12.40
CA TYR A 153 6.48 1.17 11.16
C TYR A 153 5.59 -0.06 11.32
N LEU A 154 4.87 -0.39 10.25
CA LEU A 154 4.17 -1.65 10.07
C LEU A 154 4.50 -2.19 8.68
N VAL A 155 4.89 -3.45 8.60
CA VAL A 155 5.26 -4.14 7.34
C VAL A 155 4.35 -5.34 7.16
N THR A 156 3.86 -5.56 5.94
CA THR A 156 3.19 -6.83 5.58
C THR A 156 4.12 -7.69 4.73
N ASP A 157 3.87 -9.00 4.69
CA ASP A 157 4.37 -9.82 3.59
C ASP A 157 3.56 -9.60 2.30
N GLU A 158 3.90 -10.31 1.22
CA GLU A 158 3.22 -10.18 -0.07
C GLU A 158 1.84 -10.84 -0.05
N PHE A 159 0.92 -10.40 -0.92
CA PHE A 159 -0.36 -11.06 -1.12
C PHE A 159 -0.19 -12.41 -1.82
N TRP A 160 0.67 -12.48 -2.85
CA TRP A 160 1.05 -13.77 -3.49
C TRP A 160 2.34 -14.26 -2.86
N PRO A 161 2.31 -15.39 -2.12
CA PRO A 161 3.44 -15.82 -1.30
C PRO A 161 4.70 -16.06 -2.14
N ASN A 162 5.82 -15.57 -1.62
CA ASN A 162 7.16 -15.83 -2.14
C ASN A 162 8.16 -15.91 -0.98
N GLU A 163 8.59 -17.11 -0.65
CA GLU A 163 9.40 -17.38 0.54
C GLU A 163 10.60 -16.44 0.70
N ALA A 164 11.37 -16.23 -0.37
CA ALA A 164 12.58 -15.39 -0.31
C ALA A 164 12.27 -13.93 -0.02
N LYS A 165 11.19 -13.41 -0.62
CA LYS A 165 10.78 -12.01 -0.41
C LYS A 165 10.06 -11.82 0.93
N ASP A 166 9.21 -12.77 1.31
CA ASP A 166 8.53 -12.76 2.61
C ASP A 166 9.52 -12.80 3.76
N ASP A 167 10.63 -13.57 3.62
CA ASP A 167 11.73 -13.57 4.57
C ASP A 167 12.45 -12.22 4.63
N ALA A 168 12.72 -11.60 3.47
CA ALA A 168 13.34 -10.29 3.43
C ALA A 168 12.45 -9.19 4.05
N LEU A 169 11.13 -9.24 3.81
CA LEU A 169 10.16 -8.33 4.42
C LEU A 169 10.12 -8.49 5.95
N ARG A 170 10.21 -9.74 6.44
CA ARG A 170 10.29 -10.01 7.89
C ARG A 170 11.58 -9.48 8.51
N ARG A 171 12.74 -9.72 7.87
CA ARG A 171 14.04 -9.19 8.33
C ARG A 171 14.05 -7.65 8.36
N ALA A 172 13.44 -7.02 7.36
CA ALA A 172 13.30 -5.56 7.36
C ALA A 172 12.41 -5.06 8.51
N ALA A 173 11.30 -5.75 8.78
CA ALA A 173 10.43 -5.42 9.92
C ALA A 173 11.16 -5.56 11.25
N GLU A 174 11.95 -6.62 11.45
CA GLU A 174 12.80 -6.81 12.63
C GLU A 174 13.81 -5.67 12.81
N THR A 175 14.51 -5.29 11.72
CA THR A 175 15.50 -4.21 11.71
C THR A 175 14.88 -2.84 12.05
N LEU A 176 13.63 -2.61 11.63
CA LEU A 176 12.87 -1.39 11.90
C LEU A 176 12.17 -1.42 13.26
N ASN A 177 12.20 -2.52 13.99
CA ASN A 177 11.34 -2.78 15.16
C ASN A 177 9.85 -2.55 14.82
N ALA A 178 9.45 -2.91 13.60
CA ALA A 178 8.12 -2.71 13.06
C ALA A 178 7.15 -3.83 13.50
N ALA A 179 5.86 -3.49 13.54
CA ALA A 179 4.84 -4.52 13.58
C ALA A 179 4.82 -5.27 12.24
N PHE A 180 4.84 -6.60 12.28
CA PHE A 180 4.72 -7.44 11.08
C PHE A 180 3.33 -8.07 10.98
N VAL A 181 2.72 -7.97 9.79
CA VAL A 181 1.38 -8.50 9.50
C VAL A 181 1.47 -9.49 8.35
N ARG A 182 1.13 -10.74 8.62
CA ARG A 182 1.07 -11.77 7.59
C ARG A 182 -0.21 -11.67 6.77
N ILE A 183 -0.08 -11.63 5.44
CA ILE A 183 -1.19 -11.66 4.47
C ILE A 183 -0.96 -12.65 3.32
N SER A 184 0.20 -13.31 3.27
CA SER A 184 0.60 -14.18 2.15
C SER A 184 -0.32 -15.39 1.94
N ASP A 185 -0.91 -15.94 3.00
CA ASP A 185 -1.88 -17.03 2.92
C ASP A 185 -3.17 -16.63 2.16
N LEU A 186 -3.52 -15.35 2.12
CA LEU A 186 -4.72 -14.87 1.42
C LEU A 186 -4.61 -15.07 -0.09
N GLY A 187 -3.42 -14.90 -0.65
CA GLY A 187 -3.18 -15.07 -2.08
C GLY A 187 -3.30 -16.52 -2.59
N GLU A 188 -3.33 -17.50 -1.69
CA GLU A 188 -3.61 -18.91 -2.03
C GLU A 188 -5.11 -19.20 -2.10
N MET A 189 -5.95 -18.34 -1.48
CA MET A 189 -7.40 -18.52 -1.40
C MET A 189 -8.10 -17.85 -2.58
N THR A 190 -8.82 -18.64 -3.38
CA THR A 190 -9.53 -18.13 -4.58
C THR A 190 -10.57 -17.08 -4.22
N GLU A 191 -11.27 -17.25 -3.12
CA GLU A 191 -12.32 -16.36 -2.62
C GLU A 191 -11.81 -14.99 -2.13
N MET A 192 -10.50 -14.84 -1.94
CA MET A 192 -9.88 -13.56 -1.61
C MET A 192 -9.58 -12.72 -2.85
N LYS A 193 -9.62 -13.34 -4.03
CA LYS A 193 -9.32 -12.70 -5.31
C LYS A 193 -10.60 -12.24 -6.01
N ALA A 194 -10.44 -11.35 -6.99
CA ALA A 194 -11.56 -10.80 -7.76
C ALA A 194 -11.90 -11.66 -9.01
N TYR A 195 -11.61 -12.96 -8.98
CA TYR A 195 -11.91 -13.84 -10.10
C TYR A 195 -13.39 -13.81 -10.48
N GLY A 196 -13.64 -13.73 -11.80
CA GLY A 196 -14.98 -13.63 -12.36
C GLY A 196 -15.59 -12.23 -12.34
N LEU A 197 -14.93 -11.23 -11.72
CA LEU A 197 -15.41 -9.85 -11.69
C LEU A 197 -14.77 -8.97 -12.77
N PHE A 198 -13.58 -9.33 -13.26
CA PHE A 198 -12.85 -8.61 -14.29
C PHE A 198 -12.47 -9.56 -15.45
N GLU A 199 -12.50 -9.05 -16.69
CA GLU A 199 -12.09 -9.81 -17.88
C GLU A 199 -10.58 -10.01 -17.94
N HIS A 200 -9.81 -9.00 -17.52
CA HIS A 200 -8.35 -9.08 -17.50
C HIS A 200 -7.87 -9.92 -16.31
N SER A 201 -7.21 -11.05 -16.62
CA SER A 201 -6.79 -12.03 -15.63
C SER A 201 -5.87 -11.46 -14.55
N GLY A 202 -4.98 -10.54 -14.91
CA GLY A 202 -4.10 -9.84 -13.96
C GLY A 202 -4.88 -8.99 -12.96
N VAL A 203 -5.93 -8.28 -13.39
CA VAL A 203 -6.81 -7.53 -12.49
C VAL A 203 -7.60 -8.49 -11.62
N ALA A 204 -8.20 -9.53 -12.23
CA ALA A 204 -9.00 -10.52 -11.52
C ALA A 204 -8.21 -11.29 -10.44
N ALA A 205 -6.90 -11.44 -10.61
CA ALA A 205 -6.03 -12.10 -9.64
C ALA A 205 -5.74 -11.24 -8.38
N HIS A 206 -5.99 -9.92 -8.44
CA HIS A 206 -5.83 -9.04 -7.28
C HIS A 206 -6.88 -9.34 -6.19
N PRO A 207 -6.67 -8.91 -4.95
CA PRO A 207 -7.65 -9.10 -3.89
C PRO A 207 -8.96 -8.38 -4.25
N GLY A 208 -10.07 -9.13 -4.25
CA GLY A 208 -11.42 -8.57 -4.30
C GLY A 208 -11.83 -7.99 -2.95
N ASP A 209 -13.07 -7.50 -2.82
CA ASP A 209 -13.56 -6.83 -1.60
C ASP A 209 -13.33 -7.64 -0.32
N ARG A 210 -13.49 -8.97 -0.39
CA ARG A 210 -13.22 -9.86 0.75
C ARG A 210 -11.74 -9.91 1.09
N GLY A 211 -10.87 -10.02 0.09
CA GLY A 211 -9.41 -9.98 0.30
C GLY A 211 -8.96 -8.63 0.87
N MET A 212 -9.46 -7.53 0.31
CA MET A 212 -9.21 -6.17 0.80
C MET A 212 -9.67 -5.98 2.25
N GLN A 213 -10.86 -6.48 2.61
CA GLN A 213 -11.36 -6.44 3.98
C GLN A 213 -10.44 -7.22 4.93
N THR A 214 -10.05 -8.44 4.53
CA THR A 214 -9.19 -9.28 5.38
C THR A 214 -7.81 -8.67 5.58
N ILE A 215 -7.22 -8.03 4.55
CA ILE A 215 -5.97 -7.27 4.69
C ILE A 215 -6.16 -6.13 5.70
N ALA A 216 -7.23 -5.34 5.57
CA ALA A 216 -7.51 -4.24 6.48
C ALA A 216 -7.70 -4.72 7.93
N ASP A 217 -8.45 -5.80 8.14
CA ASP A 217 -8.71 -6.36 9.47
C ASP A 217 -7.40 -6.80 10.15
N ARG A 218 -6.51 -7.50 9.43
CA ARG A 218 -5.21 -7.92 9.96
C ARG A 218 -4.29 -6.75 10.29
N ILE A 219 -4.30 -5.71 9.47
CA ILE A 219 -3.57 -4.46 9.77
C ILE A 219 -4.15 -3.82 11.05
N LEU A 220 -5.46 -3.73 11.16
CA LEU A 220 -6.15 -3.12 12.31
C LEU A 220 -5.93 -3.87 13.62
N GLU A 221 -5.61 -5.17 13.60
CA GLU A 221 -5.21 -5.91 14.80
C GLU A 221 -3.93 -5.38 15.45
N LYS A 222 -3.01 -4.82 14.66
CA LYS A 222 -1.70 -4.33 15.11
C LYS A 222 -1.60 -2.81 15.16
N LEU A 223 -2.30 -2.13 14.26
CA LEU A 223 -2.12 -0.70 14.00
C LEU A 223 -2.42 0.19 15.19
N PRO A 224 -3.43 -0.04 16.06
CA PRO A 224 -3.66 0.82 17.23
C PRO A 224 -2.45 0.91 18.14
N ALA A 225 -1.81 -0.20 18.47
CA ALA A 225 -0.61 -0.20 19.31
C ALA A 225 0.60 0.50 18.64
N VAL A 226 0.67 0.47 17.30
CA VAL A 226 1.69 1.22 16.52
C VAL A 226 1.42 2.72 16.61
N ILE A 227 0.15 3.12 16.46
CA ILE A 227 -0.26 4.53 16.57
C ILE A 227 0.03 5.05 17.98
N ASP A 228 -0.34 4.32 19.02
CA ASP A 228 -0.12 4.74 20.41
C ASP A 228 1.37 4.97 20.69
N ARG A 229 2.26 4.09 20.20
CA ARG A 229 3.71 4.29 20.32
C ARG A 229 4.19 5.52 19.54
N ALA A 230 3.64 5.74 18.36
CA ALA A 230 4.01 6.90 17.55
C ALA A 230 3.61 8.24 18.19
N LEU A 231 2.46 8.26 18.87
CA LEU A 231 1.96 9.47 19.55
C LEU A 231 2.58 9.68 20.94
N ALA A 232 3.30 8.69 21.49
CA ALA A 232 4.00 8.80 22.77
C ALA A 232 5.42 9.37 22.65
N LYS A 233 5.93 9.54 21.41
CA LYS A 233 7.24 10.16 21.10
C LYS A 233 7.13 11.69 21.10
#